data_bf9b3e3901911aadaff891eae6691ab9
#
_entry.id   bf9b3e3901911aadaff891eae6691ab9
#
_cell.length_a   1.000
_cell.length_b   1.000
_cell.length_c   1.000
_cell.angle_alpha   90.00
_cell.angle_beta   90.00
_cell.angle_gamma   90.00
#
_symmetry.space_group_name_H-M   'P 1'
#
loop_
_entity.id
_entity.type
_entity.pdbx_description
1 polymer ?
#
loop_
_entity_poly.entity_id
_entity_poly.type
_entity_poly.pdbx_seq_one_letter_code
_entity_poly.pdbx_strand_id
1 'polypeptide(L)'
;GWQIQPNANSVQQELQKALSTLLRRDMEVVGAGRTDTGVHARKMAAHFDWEGEELDAPQLTYRLNRILPRDIAVKDIKRVADDMHARFSASSRTYHYYIHTCKDPFERHYSLQMNFPLDFDRMNQAARHFLHHKDYAAFCKAGGDNKTTLCEVTQAKWVQTSPSTWYFEITANRFLRNMVRAVVGTLIDVGRGKISESQFLDILHNGTRSDAGESMPGHALFLEEVRYDL
;
A
#
# COMPACT_ATOMS: atom_id res chain seq x y z
N GLY A 1 2.85 -10.67 -1.80
CA GLY A 1 3.16 -9.62 -0.83
C GLY A 1 4.65 -9.40 -0.65
N TRP A 2 5.01 -8.39 0.15
CA TRP A 2 6.42 -8.02 0.32
C TRP A 2 7.22 -9.02 1.17
N GLN A 3 6.75 -9.29 2.38
CA GLN A 3 7.56 -9.93 3.44
C GLN A 3 7.78 -11.43 3.23
N ILE A 4 9.00 -11.91 3.50
CA ILE A 4 9.36 -13.33 3.55
C ILE A 4 8.44 -14.06 4.54
N GLN A 5 7.91 -15.21 4.10
CA GLN A 5 7.06 -16.11 4.87
C GLN A 5 7.47 -17.56 4.61
N PRO A 6 7.28 -18.46 5.59
CA PRO A 6 7.71 -19.86 5.45
C PRO A 6 7.04 -20.63 4.29
N ASN A 7 5.78 -20.26 3.97
CA ASN A 7 4.92 -21.06 3.08
C ASN A 7 4.54 -20.36 1.77
N ALA A 8 5.14 -19.22 1.46
CA ALA A 8 4.82 -18.47 0.25
C ALA A 8 5.98 -17.63 -0.23
N ASN A 9 6.15 -17.55 -1.56
CA ASN A 9 7.13 -16.67 -2.18
C ASN A 9 6.79 -15.19 -1.95
N SER A 10 7.80 -14.34 -1.88
CA SER A 10 7.66 -12.91 -1.61
C SER A 10 8.64 -12.07 -2.42
N VAL A 11 8.30 -10.79 -2.63
CA VAL A 11 9.18 -9.84 -3.34
C VAL A 11 10.53 -9.71 -2.64
N GLN A 12 10.52 -9.61 -1.31
CA GLN A 12 11.74 -9.52 -0.50
C GLN A 12 12.65 -10.73 -0.70
N GLN A 13 12.10 -11.94 -0.72
CA GLN A 13 12.85 -13.17 -0.93
C GLN A 13 13.50 -13.22 -2.32
N GLU A 14 12.76 -12.86 -3.36
CA GLU A 14 13.30 -12.84 -4.73
C GLU A 14 14.40 -11.79 -4.88
N LEU A 15 14.24 -10.60 -4.29
CA LEU A 15 15.28 -9.56 -4.31
C LEU A 15 16.53 -9.99 -3.55
N GLN A 16 16.40 -10.56 -2.35
CA GLN A 16 17.52 -11.05 -1.56
C GLN A 16 18.31 -12.13 -2.32
N LYS A 17 17.59 -13.10 -2.89
CA LYS A 17 18.19 -14.16 -3.70
C LYS A 17 18.94 -13.60 -4.92
N ALA A 18 18.33 -12.67 -5.65
CA ALA A 18 18.95 -12.05 -6.82
C ALA A 18 20.20 -11.24 -6.48
N LEU A 19 20.12 -10.38 -5.45
CA LEU A 19 21.26 -9.61 -4.95
C LEU A 19 22.39 -10.52 -4.46
N SER A 20 22.07 -11.52 -3.64
CA SER A 20 23.07 -12.47 -3.11
C SER A 20 23.78 -13.22 -4.23
N THR A 21 23.06 -13.60 -5.28
CA THR A 21 23.63 -14.25 -6.46
C THR A 21 24.62 -13.33 -7.20
N LEU A 22 24.24 -12.07 -7.43
CA LEU A 22 25.06 -11.13 -8.21
C LEU A 22 26.25 -10.60 -7.42
N LEU A 23 26.08 -10.36 -6.12
CA LEU A 23 27.11 -9.81 -5.23
C LEU A 23 27.96 -10.90 -4.55
N ARG A 24 27.61 -12.19 -4.73
CA ARG A 24 28.32 -13.37 -4.22
C ARG A 24 28.51 -13.37 -2.69
N ARG A 25 27.52 -12.85 -1.97
CA ARG A 25 27.43 -12.89 -0.51
C ARG A 25 25.96 -12.80 -0.08
N ASP A 26 25.66 -13.26 1.12
CA ASP A 26 24.30 -13.15 1.66
C ASP A 26 23.92 -11.68 1.83
N MET A 27 22.78 -11.30 1.26
CA MET A 27 22.25 -9.93 1.28
C MET A 27 20.90 -9.90 1.97
N GLU A 28 20.76 -9.00 2.92
CA GLU A 28 19.45 -8.68 3.52
C GLU A 28 18.86 -7.43 2.86
N VAL A 29 17.54 -7.45 2.63
CA VAL A 29 16.82 -6.33 2.03
C VAL A 29 15.68 -5.91 2.95
N VAL A 30 15.62 -4.63 3.28
CA VAL A 30 14.59 -4.05 4.15
C VAL A 30 13.73 -3.09 3.35
N GLY A 31 12.42 -3.37 3.25
CA GLY A 31 11.47 -2.54 2.52
C GLY A 31 10.87 -1.40 3.35
N ALA A 32 10.36 -0.39 2.65
CA ALA A 32 9.68 0.78 3.23
C ALA A 32 8.40 0.43 4.00
N GLY A 33 7.85 -0.75 3.78
CA GLY A 33 6.66 -1.24 4.45
C GLY A 33 6.32 -2.66 4.04
N ARG A 34 5.30 -3.21 4.67
CA ARG A 34 4.74 -4.53 4.34
C ARG A 34 3.49 -4.36 3.49
N THR A 35 3.36 -5.15 2.45
CA THR A 35 2.14 -5.24 1.64
C THR A 35 1.55 -6.65 1.77
N ASP A 36 0.22 -6.72 1.83
CA ASP A 36 -0.50 -8.00 1.86
C ASP A 36 -0.38 -8.74 0.52
N THR A 37 -0.71 -10.03 0.53
CA THR A 37 -0.80 -10.84 -0.70
C THR A 37 -1.76 -10.20 -1.71
N GLY A 38 -1.33 -10.12 -2.96
CA GLY A 38 -2.10 -9.52 -4.06
C GLY A 38 -1.98 -8.00 -4.18
N VAL A 39 -1.44 -7.32 -3.17
CA VAL A 39 -1.22 -5.86 -3.24
C VAL A 39 -0.02 -5.56 -4.13
N HIS A 40 -0.18 -4.57 -5.00
CA HIS A 40 0.85 -4.11 -5.93
C HIS A 40 1.66 -2.94 -5.36
N ALA A 41 2.82 -2.68 -5.94
CA ALA A 41 3.61 -1.48 -5.66
C ALA A 41 4.19 -0.92 -6.97
N ARG A 42 3.87 0.33 -7.29
CA ARG A 42 4.49 1.05 -8.41
C ARG A 42 5.84 1.62 -8.02
N LYS A 43 5.97 2.04 -6.75
CA LYS A 43 7.22 2.57 -6.18
C LYS A 43 7.38 2.05 -4.75
N MET A 44 8.03 0.91 -4.59
CA MET A 44 8.51 0.43 -3.30
C MET A 44 9.98 0.79 -3.17
N ALA A 45 10.36 1.45 -2.08
CA ALA A 45 11.76 1.62 -1.73
C ALA A 45 12.22 0.48 -0.81
N ALA A 46 13.44 0.05 -0.98
CA ALA A 46 14.10 -0.91 -0.11
C ALA A 46 15.58 -0.54 0.01
N HIS A 47 16.21 -0.86 1.11
CA HIS A 47 17.67 -0.71 1.26
C HIS A 47 18.34 -2.04 1.55
N PHE A 48 19.61 -2.09 1.28
CA PHE A 48 20.55 -3.13 1.71
C PHE A 48 21.87 -2.47 2.09
N ASP A 49 22.58 -3.07 3.02
CA ASP A 49 23.91 -2.60 3.42
C ASP A 49 24.98 -3.19 2.50
N TRP A 50 25.94 -2.38 2.13
CA TRP A 50 27.02 -2.78 1.27
C TRP A 50 28.38 -2.31 1.82
N GLU A 51 29.24 -3.27 2.14
CA GLU A 51 30.63 -3.04 2.50
C GLU A 51 31.55 -3.56 1.39
N GLY A 52 32.20 -2.68 0.70
CA GLY A 52 33.08 -3.03 -0.41
C GLY A 52 33.33 -1.86 -1.37
N GLU A 53 33.88 -2.16 -2.52
CA GLU A 53 34.06 -1.16 -3.57
C GLU A 53 32.73 -0.59 -4.04
N GLU A 54 32.77 0.62 -4.61
CA GLU A 54 31.57 1.29 -5.14
C GLU A 54 30.88 0.40 -6.18
N LEU A 55 29.57 0.23 -6.03
CA LEU A 55 28.76 -0.56 -6.95
C LEU A 55 28.47 0.23 -8.24
N ASP A 56 28.64 -0.41 -9.39
CA ASP A 56 28.07 0.08 -10.64
C ASP A 56 26.55 -0.10 -10.60
N ALA A 57 25.84 0.92 -10.08
CA ALA A 57 24.41 0.87 -9.86
C ALA A 57 23.61 0.66 -11.16
N PRO A 58 23.90 1.31 -12.30
CA PRO A 58 23.25 1.03 -13.58
C PRO A 58 23.41 -0.43 -14.03
N GLN A 59 24.64 -0.97 -13.95
CA GLN A 59 24.89 -2.35 -14.33
C GLN A 59 24.22 -3.34 -13.39
N LEU A 60 24.24 -3.09 -12.08
CA LEU A 60 23.57 -3.93 -11.10
C LEU A 60 22.05 -3.93 -11.32
N THR A 61 21.44 -2.77 -11.56
CA THR A 61 20.03 -2.64 -11.91
C THR A 61 19.68 -3.46 -13.16
N TYR A 62 20.48 -3.35 -14.21
CA TYR A 62 20.29 -4.14 -15.43
C TYR A 62 20.35 -5.65 -15.15
N ARG A 63 21.38 -6.11 -14.43
CA ARG A 63 21.58 -7.53 -14.13
C ARG A 63 20.48 -8.09 -13.23
N LEU A 64 20.00 -7.34 -12.23
CA LEU A 64 18.87 -7.71 -11.40
C LEU A 64 17.62 -7.95 -12.25
N ASN A 65 17.29 -7.02 -13.13
CA ASN A 65 16.10 -7.14 -13.99
C ASN A 65 16.21 -8.31 -15.01
N ARG A 66 17.41 -8.84 -15.23
CA ARG A 66 17.60 -10.03 -16.10
C ARG A 66 17.31 -11.34 -15.38
N ILE A 67 17.42 -11.39 -14.06
CA ILE A 67 17.27 -12.63 -13.27
C ILE A 67 16.03 -12.62 -12.38
N LEU A 68 15.45 -11.44 -12.08
CA LEU A 68 14.22 -11.32 -11.32
C LEU A 68 13.02 -11.88 -12.11
N PRO A 69 11.99 -12.40 -11.41
CA PRO A 69 10.71 -12.77 -12.01
C PRO A 69 10.08 -11.59 -12.77
N ARG A 70 9.21 -11.90 -13.75
CA ARG A 70 8.62 -10.89 -14.66
C ARG A 70 7.72 -9.87 -13.97
N ASP A 71 7.26 -10.16 -12.77
CA ASP A 71 6.39 -9.32 -11.94
C ASP A 71 7.16 -8.45 -10.93
N ILE A 72 8.50 -8.50 -10.96
CA ILE A 72 9.38 -7.67 -10.14
C ILE A 72 10.37 -6.93 -11.04
N ALA A 73 10.43 -5.60 -10.91
CA ALA A 73 11.39 -4.77 -11.62
C ALA A 73 12.07 -3.77 -10.67
N VAL A 74 13.40 -3.71 -10.71
CA VAL A 74 14.21 -2.68 -10.06
C VAL A 74 14.32 -1.50 -11.01
N LYS A 75 13.91 -0.30 -10.56
CA LYS A 75 13.93 0.91 -11.36
C LYS A 75 15.25 1.64 -11.28
N ASP A 76 15.80 1.70 -10.07
CA ASP A 76 17.03 2.43 -9.78
C ASP A 76 17.68 1.88 -8.51
N ILE A 77 19.00 2.03 -8.42
CA ILE A 77 19.82 1.77 -7.23
C ILE A 77 20.69 2.99 -7.04
N LYS A 78 20.71 3.54 -5.82
CA LYS A 78 21.54 4.70 -5.49
C LYS A 78 22.09 4.59 -4.08
N ARG A 79 23.29 5.11 -3.89
CA ARG A 79 23.84 5.29 -2.56
C ARG A 79 23.07 6.39 -1.82
N VAL A 80 22.81 6.17 -0.56
CA VAL A 80 22.19 7.12 0.36
C VAL A 80 23.07 7.25 1.60
N ALA A 81 22.73 8.17 2.52
CA ALA A 81 23.44 8.30 3.79
C ALA A 81 23.34 7.00 4.62
N ASP A 82 24.36 6.71 5.41
CA ASP A 82 24.49 5.43 6.12
C ASP A 82 23.42 5.24 7.21
N ASP A 83 22.80 6.32 7.68
CA ASP A 83 21.69 6.33 8.65
C ASP A 83 20.31 6.23 7.98
N MET A 84 20.24 6.22 6.64
CA MET A 84 18.97 6.11 5.90
C MET A 84 18.37 4.72 6.04
N HIS A 85 17.12 4.69 6.48
CA HIS A 85 16.38 3.45 6.64
C HIS A 85 15.08 3.50 5.81
N ALA A 86 14.91 2.57 4.85
CA ALA A 86 13.76 2.58 3.92
C ALA A 86 12.39 2.72 4.61
N ARG A 87 12.21 2.14 5.79
CA ARG A 87 10.94 2.21 6.54
C ARG A 87 10.85 3.43 7.44
N PHE A 88 11.90 3.71 8.22
CA PHE A 88 11.83 4.70 9.30
C PHE A 88 12.13 6.12 8.83
N SER A 89 12.95 6.29 7.78
CA SER A 89 13.23 7.60 7.19
C SER A 89 12.14 8.06 6.20
N ALA A 90 11.17 7.22 5.88
CA ALA A 90 10.08 7.61 4.97
C ALA A 90 9.07 8.53 5.67
N SER A 91 8.85 9.72 5.11
CA SER A 91 7.94 10.74 5.62
C SER A 91 6.47 10.43 5.33
N SER A 92 6.18 9.87 4.16
CA SER A 92 4.81 9.49 3.81
C SER A 92 4.73 8.31 2.83
N ARG A 93 3.55 7.72 2.72
CA ARG A 93 3.16 6.70 1.74
C ARG A 93 1.84 7.09 1.12
N THR A 94 1.71 6.87 -0.19
CA THR A 94 0.46 7.07 -0.93
C THR A 94 0.01 5.75 -1.51
N TYR A 95 -1.27 5.43 -1.31
CA TYR A 95 -1.93 4.27 -1.89
C TYR A 95 -3.07 4.69 -2.80
N HIS A 96 -3.27 3.96 -3.89
CA HIS A 96 -4.46 4.02 -4.72
C HIS A 96 -5.20 2.70 -4.67
N TYR A 97 -6.53 2.76 -4.53
CA TYR A 97 -7.41 1.61 -4.65
C TYR A 97 -8.33 1.81 -5.86
N TYR A 98 -8.19 0.96 -6.87
CA TYR A 98 -8.89 1.10 -8.15
C TYR A 98 -10.21 0.33 -8.17
N ILE A 99 -11.26 0.97 -8.69
CA ILE A 99 -12.56 0.34 -8.94
C ILE A 99 -13.09 0.68 -10.33
N HIS A 100 -13.89 -0.22 -10.90
CA HIS A 100 -14.61 0.01 -12.14
C HIS A 100 -16.04 -0.49 -12.02
N THR A 101 -16.99 0.19 -12.71
CA THR A 101 -18.44 -0.07 -12.63
C THR A 101 -18.98 -0.81 -13.86
N CYS A 102 -18.22 -0.87 -14.95
CA CYS A 102 -18.54 -1.65 -16.14
C CYS A 102 -17.62 -2.87 -16.23
N LYS A 103 -18.15 -4.02 -16.66
CA LYS A 103 -17.35 -5.23 -16.83
C LYS A 103 -16.22 -4.99 -17.85
N ASP A 104 -14.98 -5.15 -17.41
CA ASP A 104 -13.79 -5.05 -18.25
C ASP A 104 -12.82 -6.22 -17.94
N PRO A 105 -12.60 -7.17 -18.88
CA PRO A 105 -11.70 -8.29 -18.69
C PRO A 105 -10.22 -7.88 -18.50
N PHE A 106 -9.81 -6.70 -18.98
CA PHE A 106 -8.44 -6.22 -18.85
C PHE A 106 -8.14 -5.65 -17.46
N GLU A 107 -9.17 -5.15 -16.77
CA GLU A 107 -9.05 -4.58 -15.42
C GLU A 107 -9.09 -5.63 -14.30
N ARG A 108 -9.44 -6.88 -14.57
CA ARG A 108 -9.73 -7.93 -13.57
C ARG A 108 -8.62 -8.19 -12.54
N HIS A 109 -7.36 -7.86 -12.86
CA HIS A 109 -6.21 -8.10 -11.99
C HIS A 109 -5.73 -6.85 -11.25
N TYR A 110 -6.25 -5.67 -11.60
CA TYR A 110 -5.73 -4.39 -11.15
C TYR A 110 -6.80 -3.44 -10.62
N SER A 111 -8.07 -3.81 -10.72
CA SER A 111 -9.21 -3.00 -10.29
C SER A 111 -10.35 -3.90 -9.79
N LEU A 112 -11.12 -3.43 -8.82
CA LEU A 112 -12.28 -4.14 -8.30
C LEU A 112 -13.53 -3.77 -9.08
N GLN A 113 -14.21 -4.75 -9.67
CA GLN A 113 -15.50 -4.52 -10.32
C GLN A 113 -16.59 -4.31 -9.27
N MET A 114 -17.32 -3.19 -9.40
CA MET A 114 -18.48 -2.88 -8.57
C MET A 114 -19.76 -3.09 -9.38
N ASN A 115 -20.63 -3.98 -8.91
CA ASN A 115 -21.85 -4.38 -9.60
C ASN A 115 -23.10 -3.60 -9.13
N PHE A 116 -22.92 -2.53 -8.40
CA PHE A 116 -23.98 -1.68 -7.86
C PHE A 116 -23.58 -0.21 -7.91
N PRO A 117 -24.55 0.72 -7.98
CA PRO A 117 -24.26 2.13 -8.00
C PRO A 117 -23.59 2.59 -6.70
N LEU A 118 -22.66 3.52 -6.81
CA LEU A 118 -21.97 4.16 -5.70
C LEU A 118 -22.18 5.68 -5.76
N ASP A 119 -22.48 6.28 -4.63
CA ASP A 119 -22.54 7.72 -4.44
C ASP A 119 -21.16 8.24 -4.04
N PHE A 120 -20.35 8.64 -5.03
CA PHE A 120 -18.99 9.13 -4.80
C PHE A 120 -18.94 10.47 -4.07
N ASP A 121 -19.97 11.29 -4.17
CA ASP A 121 -20.02 12.56 -3.45
C ASP A 121 -20.16 12.30 -1.94
N ARG A 122 -21.03 11.38 -1.54
CA ARG A 122 -21.15 10.94 -0.13
C ARG A 122 -19.87 10.25 0.34
N MET A 123 -19.25 9.41 -0.50
CA MET A 123 -17.98 8.76 -0.17
C MET A 123 -16.86 9.78 0.03
N ASN A 124 -16.80 10.84 -0.79
CA ASN A 124 -15.84 11.92 -0.64
C ASN A 124 -16.11 12.80 0.59
N GLN A 125 -17.36 13.06 0.92
CA GLN A 125 -17.72 13.76 2.17
C GLN A 125 -17.23 12.97 3.38
N ALA A 126 -17.51 11.67 3.45
CA ALA A 126 -17.04 10.79 4.52
C ALA A 126 -15.50 10.74 4.57
N ALA A 127 -14.81 10.64 3.42
CA ALA A 127 -13.36 10.56 3.36
C ALA A 127 -12.64 11.79 3.94
N ARG A 128 -13.25 12.98 3.89
CA ARG A 128 -12.66 14.19 4.47
C ARG A 128 -12.46 14.11 5.97
N HIS A 129 -13.27 13.32 6.69
CA HIS A 129 -13.14 13.16 8.13
C HIS A 129 -11.82 12.48 8.54
N PHE A 130 -11.22 11.68 7.66
CA PHE A 130 -9.89 11.08 7.90
C PHE A 130 -8.79 12.13 8.09
N LEU A 131 -8.89 13.31 7.46
CA LEU A 131 -7.87 14.36 7.55
C LEU A 131 -7.74 14.96 8.97
N HIS A 132 -8.77 14.82 9.77
CA HIS A 132 -8.83 15.38 11.13
C HIS A 132 -8.84 14.29 12.21
N HIS A 133 -8.75 13.01 11.81
CA HIS A 133 -8.75 11.88 12.71
C HIS A 133 -7.35 11.32 12.87
N LYS A 134 -7.03 10.75 14.04
CA LYS A 134 -5.69 10.22 14.32
C LYS A 134 -5.66 8.76 14.71
N ASP A 135 -6.68 8.24 15.40
CA ASP A 135 -6.71 6.86 15.89
C ASP A 135 -7.48 5.94 14.94
N TYR A 136 -6.77 5.09 14.22
CA TYR A 136 -7.32 4.19 13.22
C TYR A 136 -7.51 2.75 13.73
N ALA A 137 -7.75 2.55 15.03
CA ALA A 137 -7.97 1.24 15.63
C ALA A 137 -9.08 0.44 14.93
N ALA A 138 -10.20 1.09 14.57
CA ALA A 138 -11.32 0.47 13.86
C ALA A 138 -10.94 -0.10 12.47
N PHE A 139 -9.87 0.37 11.87
CA PHE A 139 -9.41 -0.07 10.54
C PHE A 139 -8.19 -1.00 10.60
N CYS A 140 -7.71 -1.34 11.80
CA CYS A 140 -6.54 -2.18 12.01
C CYS A 140 -6.93 -3.65 12.19
N LYS A 141 -6.31 -4.55 11.41
CA LYS A 141 -6.46 -5.98 11.65
C LYS A 141 -5.82 -6.36 12.99
N ALA A 142 -6.56 -7.06 13.84
CA ALA A 142 -6.08 -7.57 15.12
C ALA A 142 -4.85 -8.49 14.97
N GLY A 143 -4.02 -8.58 16.01
CA GLY A 143 -2.84 -9.45 16.05
C GLY A 143 -1.63 -8.91 15.30
N GLY A 144 -1.52 -7.60 15.11
CA GLY A 144 -0.31 -6.94 14.61
C GLY A 144 0.58 -6.41 15.73
N ASP A 145 1.91 -6.33 15.48
CA ASP A 145 2.92 -5.76 16.40
C ASP A 145 2.89 -4.22 16.43
N ASN A 146 1.70 -3.62 16.36
CA ASN A 146 1.58 -2.17 16.36
C ASN A 146 1.69 -1.63 17.79
N LYS A 147 2.70 -0.79 18.05
CA LYS A 147 2.83 -0.06 19.32
C LYS A 147 1.75 1.00 19.51
N THR A 148 1.16 1.48 18.43
CA THR A 148 0.11 2.50 18.40
C THR A 148 -0.77 2.35 17.15
N THR A 149 -2.02 2.79 17.23
CA THR A 149 -2.97 2.87 16.12
C THR A 149 -3.06 4.27 15.50
N LEU A 150 -2.19 5.18 15.96
CA LEU A 150 -2.15 6.55 15.48
C LEU A 150 -1.50 6.64 14.10
N CYS A 151 -2.17 7.32 13.17
CA CYS A 151 -1.70 7.67 11.84
C CYS A 151 -2.12 9.11 11.54
N GLU A 152 -1.34 9.80 10.72
CA GLU A 152 -1.65 11.13 10.24
C GLU A 152 -1.94 11.06 8.74
N VAL A 153 -3.23 11.13 8.41
CA VAL A 153 -3.70 11.13 7.02
C VAL A 153 -3.72 12.57 6.51
N THR A 154 -3.00 12.82 5.43
CA THR A 154 -2.90 14.15 4.80
C THR A 154 -3.72 14.26 3.53
N GLN A 155 -4.15 13.14 2.95
CA GLN A 155 -5.01 13.10 1.78
C GLN A 155 -5.90 11.86 1.80
N ALA A 156 -7.19 12.05 1.47
CA ALA A 156 -8.15 10.97 1.32
C ALA A 156 -9.27 11.42 0.37
N LYS A 157 -9.32 10.88 -0.85
CA LYS A 157 -10.32 11.27 -1.86
C LYS A 157 -10.53 10.21 -2.92
N TRP A 158 -11.74 10.17 -3.47
CA TRP A 158 -12.07 9.44 -4.70
C TRP A 158 -11.88 10.33 -5.91
N VAL A 159 -11.22 9.82 -6.93
CA VAL A 159 -10.91 10.51 -8.18
C VAL A 159 -11.46 9.69 -9.34
N GLN A 160 -12.27 10.34 -10.17
CA GLN A 160 -12.76 9.74 -11.41
C GLN A 160 -11.71 9.85 -12.52
N THR A 161 -11.42 8.74 -13.21
CA THR A 161 -10.48 8.71 -14.34
C THR A 161 -11.18 8.50 -15.67
N SER A 162 -12.37 7.88 -15.65
CA SER A 162 -13.26 7.74 -16.81
C SER A 162 -14.72 7.66 -16.34
N PRO A 163 -15.71 7.64 -17.24
CA PRO A 163 -17.10 7.48 -16.82
C PRO A 163 -17.39 6.25 -15.94
N SER A 164 -16.56 5.21 -16.06
CA SER A 164 -16.74 3.94 -15.33
C SER A 164 -15.58 3.55 -14.42
N THR A 165 -14.53 4.36 -14.29
CA THR A 165 -13.35 4.03 -13.49
C THR A 165 -13.01 5.11 -12.50
N TRP A 166 -12.66 4.67 -11.29
CA TRP A 166 -12.30 5.53 -10.16
C TRP A 166 -11.14 4.94 -9.40
N TYR A 167 -10.41 5.78 -8.67
CA TYR A 167 -9.52 5.31 -7.61
C TYR A 167 -9.71 6.13 -6.34
N PHE A 168 -9.51 5.46 -5.22
CA PHE A 168 -9.37 6.12 -3.92
C PHE A 168 -7.90 6.38 -3.65
N GLU A 169 -7.52 7.64 -3.46
CA GLU A 169 -6.18 8.05 -3.07
C GLU A 169 -6.15 8.34 -1.57
N ILE A 170 -5.16 7.76 -0.89
CA ILE A 170 -4.92 8.04 0.52
C ILE A 170 -3.41 8.17 0.78
N THR A 171 -3.04 9.27 1.46
CA THR A 171 -1.66 9.54 1.87
C THR A 171 -1.60 9.70 3.38
N ALA A 172 -0.61 9.05 4.01
CA ALA A 172 -0.36 9.18 5.45
C ALA A 172 1.12 8.99 5.77
N ASN A 173 1.53 9.43 6.97
CA ASN A 173 2.87 9.18 7.50
C ASN A 173 3.14 7.68 7.68
N ARG A 174 2.12 6.90 8.03
CA ARG A 174 2.16 5.44 8.14
C ARG A 174 0.77 4.84 7.94
N PHE A 175 0.72 3.53 7.70
CA PHE A 175 -0.51 2.76 7.66
C PHE A 175 -0.42 1.54 8.58
N LEU A 176 -1.54 1.17 9.17
CA LEU A 176 -1.71 -0.06 9.93
C LEU A 176 -1.98 -1.24 9.00
N ARG A 177 -1.77 -2.45 9.51
CA ARG A 177 -2.06 -3.67 8.76
C ARG A 177 -3.52 -3.69 8.29
N ASN A 178 -3.73 -3.86 6.97
CA ASN A 178 -5.03 -3.94 6.32
C ASN A 178 -5.85 -2.62 6.33
N MET A 179 -5.30 -1.52 6.86
CA MET A 179 -6.01 -0.26 7.08
C MET A 179 -6.68 0.27 5.81
N VAL A 180 -5.95 0.45 4.72
CA VAL A 180 -6.51 1.02 3.48
C VAL A 180 -7.66 0.18 2.93
N ARG A 181 -7.54 -1.13 2.97
CA ARG A 181 -8.59 -2.05 2.50
C ARG A 181 -9.87 -1.97 3.35
N ALA A 182 -9.75 -1.80 4.66
CA ALA A 182 -10.88 -1.61 5.56
C ALA A 182 -11.52 -0.23 5.40
N VAL A 183 -10.70 0.82 5.24
CA VAL A 183 -11.17 2.19 4.93
C VAL A 183 -12.00 2.19 3.64
N VAL A 184 -11.49 1.60 2.57
CA VAL A 184 -12.20 1.52 1.28
C VAL A 184 -13.52 0.77 1.43
N GLY A 185 -13.54 -0.37 2.12
CA GLY A 185 -14.78 -1.12 2.34
C GLY A 185 -15.83 -0.33 3.11
N THR A 186 -15.42 0.40 4.12
CA THR A 186 -16.33 1.27 4.90
C THR A 186 -16.87 2.43 4.05
N LEU A 187 -16.02 3.06 3.23
CA LEU A 187 -16.46 4.10 2.29
C LEU A 187 -17.43 3.55 1.23
N ILE A 188 -17.22 2.34 0.75
CA ILE A 188 -18.13 1.66 -0.17
C ILE A 188 -19.49 1.44 0.49
N ASP A 189 -19.55 1.08 1.77
CA ASP A 189 -20.83 0.93 2.50
C ASP A 189 -21.55 2.28 2.66
N VAL A 190 -20.81 3.40 2.82
CA VAL A 190 -21.39 4.77 2.73
C VAL A 190 -21.94 5.02 1.32
N GLY A 191 -21.17 4.76 0.28
CA GLY A 191 -21.57 5.01 -1.11
C GLY A 191 -22.79 4.20 -1.57
N ARG A 192 -22.97 3.01 -0.99
CA ARG A 192 -24.17 2.16 -1.19
C ARG A 192 -25.38 2.58 -0.36
N GLY A 193 -25.20 3.53 0.56
CA GLY A 193 -26.24 3.91 1.51
C GLY A 193 -26.54 2.87 2.59
N LYS A 194 -25.64 1.88 2.80
CA LYS A 194 -25.79 0.89 3.88
C LYS A 194 -25.59 1.50 5.26
N ILE A 195 -24.68 2.47 5.35
CA ILE A 195 -24.43 3.25 6.54
C ILE A 195 -24.57 4.74 6.23
N SER A 196 -25.13 5.49 7.20
CA SER A 196 -25.21 6.95 7.13
C SER A 196 -23.86 7.60 7.48
N GLU A 197 -23.74 8.90 7.23
CA GLU A 197 -22.55 9.66 7.67
C GLU A 197 -22.38 9.63 9.19
N SER A 198 -23.46 9.70 9.96
CA SER A 198 -23.40 9.61 11.42
C SER A 198 -22.90 8.25 11.89
N GLN A 199 -23.35 7.16 11.28
CA GLN A 199 -22.84 5.80 11.56
C GLN A 199 -21.38 5.65 11.17
N PHE A 200 -20.97 6.24 10.04
CA PHE A 200 -19.57 6.28 9.65
C PHE A 200 -18.70 7.01 10.68
N LEU A 201 -19.15 8.17 11.17
CA LEU A 201 -18.45 8.93 12.22
C LEU A 201 -18.38 8.15 13.55
N ASP A 202 -19.43 7.42 13.90
CA ASP A 202 -19.42 6.58 15.09
C ASP A 202 -18.41 5.43 14.96
N ILE A 203 -18.34 4.77 13.80
CA ILE A 203 -17.30 3.78 13.51
C ILE A 203 -15.90 4.40 13.60
N LEU A 204 -15.70 5.59 13.03
CA LEU A 204 -14.41 6.29 13.01
C LEU A 204 -13.93 6.65 14.42
N HIS A 205 -14.82 7.11 15.29
CA HIS A 205 -14.46 7.62 16.63
C HIS A 205 -14.51 6.56 17.73
N ASN A 206 -15.44 5.61 17.66
CA ASN A 206 -15.76 4.69 18.74
C ASN A 206 -15.75 3.22 18.32
N GLY A 207 -15.65 2.95 17.00
CA GLY A 207 -15.81 1.61 16.46
C GLY A 207 -14.60 0.71 16.70
N THR A 208 -14.85 -0.57 16.50
CA THR A 208 -13.85 -1.64 16.45
C THR A 208 -13.70 -2.15 15.01
N ARG A 209 -12.77 -3.07 14.78
CA ARG A 209 -12.57 -3.67 13.45
C ARG A 209 -13.83 -4.39 12.93
N SER A 210 -14.67 -4.92 13.81
CA SER A 210 -15.93 -5.59 13.45
C SER A 210 -17.03 -4.63 13.01
N ASP A 211 -16.96 -3.36 13.42
CA ASP A 211 -17.93 -2.34 13.05
C ASP A 211 -17.60 -1.68 11.71
N ALA A 212 -16.32 -1.66 11.34
CA ALA A 212 -15.85 -1.19 10.04
C ALA A 212 -16.23 -2.16 8.92
N GLY A 213 -16.32 -1.64 7.70
CA GLY A 213 -16.65 -2.41 6.51
C GLY A 213 -15.67 -3.54 6.22
N GLU A 214 -16.06 -4.45 5.34
CA GLU A 214 -15.25 -5.58 4.91
C GLU A 214 -13.93 -5.10 4.29
N SER A 215 -12.87 -5.87 4.52
CA SER A 215 -11.57 -5.59 3.88
C SER A 215 -11.61 -5.90 2.40
N MET A 216 -11.50 -4.89 1.56
CA MET A 216 -11.54 -5.05 0.11
C MET A 216 -10.36 -5.90 -0.41
N PRO A 217 -10.54 -6.60 -1.55
CA PRO A 217 -9.48 -7.44 -2.15
C PRO A 217 -8.17 -6.69 -2.39
N GLY A 218 -7.03 -7.38 -2.20
CA GLY A 218 -5.70 -6.76 -2.33
C GLY A 218 -5.29 -6.42 -3.77
N HIS A 219 -5.82 -7.14 -4.78
CA HIS A 219 -5.41 -7.01 -6.18
C HIS A 219 -5.73 -5.64 -6.82
N ALA A 220 -6.59 -4.85 -6.19
CA ALA A 220 -6.91 -3.51 -6.65
C ALA A 220 -6.16 -2.41 -5.87
N LEU A 221 -5.34 -2.78 -4.88
CA LEU A 221 -4.58 -1.86 -4.04
C LEU A 221 -3.14 -1.72 -4.54
N PHE A 222 -2.68 -0.48 -4.69
CA PHE A 222 -1.34 -0.14 -5.15
C PHE A 222 -0.65 0.81 -4.17
N LEU A 223 0.56 0.48 -3.73
CA LEU A 223 1.47 1.45 -3.17
C LEU A 223 2.03 2.29 -4.33
N GLU A 224 1.57 3.53 -4.44
CA GLU A 224 1.95 4.43 -5.54
C GLU A 224 3.26 5.14 -5.28
N GLU A 225 3.48 5.59 -4.04
CA GLU A 225 4.66 6.36 -3.68
C GLU A 225 5.09 6.16 -2.23
N VAL A 226 6.39 6.21 -2.01
CA VAL A 226 7.02 6.38 -0.69
C VAL A 226 7.89 7.63 -0.79
N ARG A 227 7.68 8.61 0.10
CA ARG A 227 8.44 9.85 0.13
C ARG A 227 9.48 9.84 1.24
N TYR A 228 10.58 10.51 0.95
CA TYR A 228 11.68 10.77 1.86
C TYR A 228 12.02 12.25 1.76
N ASP A 229 12.16 12.92 2.90
CA ASP A 229 12.63 14.30 3.00
C ASP A 229 14.17 14.24 3.04
N LEU A 230 14.80 14.32 1.85
CA LEU A 230 16.25 14.24 1.63
C LEU A 230 16.85 15.64 1.52
#